data_9812c5aeb5937cf00acb4d3b22f79a38
#
_entry.id   9812c5aeb5937cf00acb4d3b22f79a38
#
_cell.length_a   1.000
_cell.length_b   1.000
_cell.length_c   1.000
_cell.angle_alpha   90.00
_cell.angle_beta   90.00
_cell.angle_gamma   90.00
#
_symmetry.space_group_name_H-M   'P 1'
#
loop_
_entity.id
_entity.type
_entity.pdbx_description
1 polymer ?
#
loop_
_entity_poly.entity_id
_entity_poly.type
_entity_poly.pdbx_seq_one_letter_code
_entity_poly.pdbx_strand_id
1 'polypeptide(L)'
;MQQIFKHYIDNFEVLNDPSHMEYYKWQIVKKFRPMMDNALDAEDNVFPAALQEVKKITSNLVDSYTQPFQGLVKFAEKEPNTIKNMFRSLFASSAGSLEERQNAVSSFLKKSHELRDKYYPDSYLYKDDMHSVTTYLFLYDPDHNYIFKSSHALIFADCIEFYDDWGSGDSVKLDVYYRMCDQITDAIKNSPAMLKTDASRFENGWGVDPRTFAPDTEKHILVFDLIYCCSTYGLFSGITFKRPKTKEKQLLQEKKEKALRLSDNLKKAQDDLRFLQDALFYLDGVYTVGADINHKTYGPGIIVEKNGSTIAVKFANGDTKKLGLVLSAANHIITVKCDGYEERICQYKDILKKESSIKNAVGYAEKSFAPYAEYID
;
A
#
# COMPACT_ATOMS: atom_id res chain seq x y z
N MET A 1 25.24 -16.81 -6.23
CA MET A 1 25.43 -15.59 -7.03
C MET A 1 25.80 -15.88 -8.49
N GLN A 2 26.86 -16.63 -8.82
CA GLN A 2 27.31 -16.83 -10.22
C GLN A 2 26.25 -17.43 -11.16
N GLN A 3 25.44 -18.40 -10.71
CA GLN A 3 24.35 -18.93 -11.53
C GLN A 3 23.26 -17.89 -11.81
N ILE A 4 22.96 -17.02 -10.83
CA ILE A 4 22.01 -15.92 -11.00
C ILE A 4 22.55 -14.96 -12.07
N PHE A 5 23.83 -14.58 -12.00
CA PHE A 5 24.46 -13.72 -13.00
C PHE A 5 24.41 -14.34 -14.39
N LYS A 6 24.73 -15.64 -14.49
CA LYS A 6 24.65 -16.35 -15.79
C LYS A 6 23.24 -16.27 -16.37
N HIS A 7 22.19 -16.55 -15.57
CA HIS A 7 20.80 -16.48 -16.05
C HIS A 7 20.41 -15.05 -16.43
N TYR A 8 20.84 -14.04 -15.68
CA TYR A 8 20.58 -12.64 -16.02
C TYR A 8 21.25 -12.28 -17.35
N ILE A 9 22.53 -12.64 -17.54
CA ILE A 9 23.29 -12.40 -18.77
C ILE A 9 22.64 -13.11 -19.97
N ASP A 10 22.29 -14.38 -19.81
CA ASP A 10 21.66 -15.20 -20.87
C ASP A 10 20.31 -14.62 -21.33
N ASN A 11 19.61 -13.87 -20.45
CA ASN A 11 18.31 -13.26 -20.75
C ASN A 11 18.40 -11.75 -21.01
N PHE A 12 19.57 -11.16 -20.99
CA PHE A 12 19.76 -9.70 -21.02
C PHE A 12 19.09 -9.00 -22.20
N GLU A 13 19.21 -9.57 -23.41
CA GLU A 13 18.58 -9.03 -24.62
C GLU A 13 17.06 -9.07 -24.53
N VAL A 14 16.48 -10.14 -23.98
CA VAL A 14 15.02 -10.30 -23.78
C VAL A 14 14.52 -9.31 -22.76
N LEU A 15 15.23 -9.12 -21.65
CA LEU A 15 14.86 -8.17 -20.58
C LEU A 15 14.80 -6.72 -21.10
N ASN A 16 15.59 -6.41 -22.12
CA ASN A 16 15.68 -5.06 -22.65
C ASN A 16 15.04 -4.90 -24.05
N ASP A 17 14.36 -5.92 -24.57
CA ASP A 17 13.63 -5.85 -25.82
C ASP A 17 12.37 -4.93 -25.70
N PRO A 18 11.70 -4.58 -26.81
CA PRO A 18 10.52 -3.73 -26.80
C PRO A 18 9.32 -4.27 -26.00
N SER A 19 9.32 -5.57 -25.66
CA SER A 19 8.23 -6.18 -24.87
C SER A 19 8.44 -6.02 -23.35
N HIS A 20 9.69 -5.91 -22.91
CA HIS A 20 10.06 -5.85 -21.49
C HIS A 20 10.62 -4.48 -21.09
N MET A 21 11.53 -3.92 -21.89
CA MET A 21 12.06 -2.56 -21.74
C MET A 21 12.67 -2.23 -20.36
N GLU A 22 13.25 -3.20 -19.68
CA GLU A 22 13.75 -3.01 -18.30
C GLU A 22 14.80 -1.89 -18.17
N TYR A 23 15.39 -1.44 -19.27
CA TYR A 23 16.23 -0.25 -19.33
C TYR A 23 15.51 1.05 -18.88
N TYR A 24 14.15 1.05 -18.81
CA TYR A 24 13.38 2.24 -18.38
C TYR A 24 13.81 2.76 -17.01
N LYS A 25 14.35 1.91 -16.14
CA LYS A 25 14.84 2.27 -14.80
C LYS A 25 15.94 3.32 -14.88
N TRP A 26 16.92 3.13 -15.79
CA TRP A 26 17.99 4.10 -16.03
C TRP A 26 17.47 5.43 -16.58
N GLN A 27 16.42 5.40 -17.39
CA GLN A 27 15.80 6.61 -17.92
C GLN A 27 15.05 7.39 -16.84
N ILE A 28 14.33 6.69 -15.93
CA ILE A 28 13.65 7.36 -14.82
C ILE A 28 14.66 8.02 -13.89
N VAL A 29 15.71 7.28 -13.49
CA VAL A 29 16.77 7.83 -12.64
C VAL A 29 17.37 9.10 -13.26
N LYS A 30 17.64 9.11 -14.57
CA LYS A 30 18.16 10.28 -15.28
C LYS A 30 17.28 11.52 -15.18
N LYS A 31 15.96 11.31 -15.19
CA LYS A 31 14.98 12.40 -15.26
C LYS A 31 14.49 12.86 -13.89
N PHE A 32 14.48 11.98 -12.89
CA PHE A 32 13.75 12.21 -11.65
C PHE A 32 14.25 13.43 -10.89
N ARG A 33 15.55 13.48 -10.54
CA ARG A 33 16.10 14.55 -9.70
C ARG A 33 15.89 15.93 -10.31
N PRO A 34 16.24 16.21 -11.58
CA PRO A 34 16.00 17.54 -12.17
C PRO A 34 14.52 17.94 -12.19
N MET A 35 13.62 17.00 -12.47
CA MET A 35 12.19 17.28 -12.47
C MET A 35 11.67 17.52 -11.06
N MET A 36 12.16 16.77 -10.09
CA MET A 36 11.76 16.92 -8.69
C MET A 36 12.27 18.23 -8.08
N ASP A 37 13.53 18.62 -8.35
CA ASP A 37 14.08 19.89 -7.92
C ASP A 37 13.25 21.07 -8.49
N ASN A 38 12.95 21.03 -9.79
CA ASN A 38 12.08 22.04 -10.42
C ASN A 38 10.67 22.08 -9.79
N ALA A 39 10.10 20.92 -9.43
CA ALA A 39 8.81 20.88 -8.77
C ALA A 39 8.88 21.50 -7.37
N LEU A 40 9.91 21.16 -6.58
CA LEU A 40 10.09 21.68 -5.22
C LEU A 40 10.33 23.20 -5.19
N ASP A 41 10.91 23.77 -6.25
CA ASP A 41 11.16 25.20 -6.38
C ASP A 41 9.97 25.98 -6.98
N ALA A 42 8.97 25.28 -7.53
CA ALA A 42 7.76 25.92 -8.06
C ALA A 42 6.95 26.62 -6.95
N GLU A 43 6.17 27.63 -7.31
CA GLU A 43 5.22 28.25 -6.41
C GLU A 43 4.17 27.24 -5.90
N ASP A 44 3.60 27.50 -4.71
CA ASP A 44 2.70 26.55 -4.04
C ASP A 44 1.45 26.19 -4.84
N ASN A 45 0.92 27.12 -5.63
CA ASN A 45 -0.22 26.91 -6.53
C ASN A 45 0.13 26.10 -7.78
N VAL A 46 1.41 26.04 -8.17
CA VAL A 46 1.92 25.30 -9.34
C VAL A 46 2.46 23.92 -8.94
N PHE A 47 2.95 23.82 -7.71
CA PHE A 47 3.62 22.62 -7.18
C PHE A 47 2.84 21.32 -7.42
N PRO A 48 1.52 21.21 -7.14
CA PRO A 48 0.78 19.96 -7.36
C PRO A 48 0.81 19.49 -8.82
N ALA A 49 0.72 20.45 -9.76
CA ALA A 49 0.79 20.12 -11.19
C ALA A 49 2.21 19.69 -11.59
N ALA A 50 3.25 20.35 -11.09
CA ALA A 50 4.63 19.96 -11.32
C ALA A 50 4.93 18.56 -10.71
N LEU A 51 4.45 18.28 -9.52
CA LEU A 51 4.57 16.98 -8.86
C LEU A 51 3.83 15.87 -9.66
N GLN A 52 2.69 16.18 -10.27
CA GLN A 52 1.97 15.27 -11.17
C GLN A 52 2.80 14.89 -12.39
N GLU A 53 3.62 15.79 -12.94
CA GLU A 53 4.52 15.46 -14.06
C GLU A 53 5.65 14.52 -13.58
N VAL A 54 6.19 14.72 -12.37
CA VAL A 54 7.15 13.77 -11.78
C VAL A 54 6.50 12.40 -11.59
N LYS A 55 5.27 12.37 -11.09
CA LYS A 55 4.51 11.11 -10.93
C LYS A 55 4.40 10.35 -12.25
N LYS A 56 4.14 11.02 -13.38
CA LYS A 56 3.99 10.35 -14.68
C LYS A 56 5.22 9.55 -15.09
N ILE A 57 6.41 10.05 -14.80
CA ILE A 57 7.65 9.33 -15.15
C ILE A 57 7.97 8.18 -14.19
N THR A 58 7.42 8.19 -12.97
CA THR A 58 7.74 7.20 -11.93
C THR A 58 6.71 6.09 -11.75
N SER A 59 5.57 6.17 -12.46
CA SER A 59 4.41 5.29 -12.21
C SER A 59 4.74 3.80 -12.28
N ASN A 60 5.64 3.37 -13.17
CA ASN A 60 6.04 1.97 -13.29
C ASN A 60 6.89 1.46 -12.10
N LEU A 61 7.54 2.36 -11.36
CA LEU A 61 8.34 2.00 -10.18
C LEU A 61 7.60 2.15 -8.88
N VAL A 62 6.78 3.19 -8.74
CA VAL A 62 6.19 3.62 -7.47
C VAL A 62 4.72 3.26 -7.36
N ASP A 63 3.91 3.56 -8.38
CA ASP A 63 2.48 3.37 -8.31
C ASP A 63 2.14 1.88 -8.33
N SER A 64 1.86 1.39 -7.14
CA SER A 64 1.27 0.10 -6.89
C SER A 64 -0.26 0.21 -6.79
N TYR A 65 -0.89 -0.85 -6.33
CA TYR A 65 -2.32 -0.91 -6.06
C TYR A 65 -2.82 0.24 -5.15
N THR A 66 -1.99 0.71 -4.21
CA THR A 66 -2.34 1.78 -3.26
C THR A 66 -2.10 3.19 -3.79
N GLN A 67 -1.49 3.36 -4.96
CA GLN A 67 -1.22 4.64 -5.61
C GLN A 67 -0.57 5.70 -4.67
N PRO A 68 0.57 5.40 -4.05
CA PRO A 68 1.17 6.27 -3.04
C PRO A 68 1.53 7.66 -3.58
N PHE A 69 2.19 7.74 -4.74
CA PHE A 69 2.60 9.02 -5.32
C PHE A 69 1.39 9.89 -5.71
N GLN A 70 0.29 9.27 -6.19
CA GLN A 70 -0.95 10.00 -6.46
C GLN A 70 -1.53 10.60 -5.16
N GLY A 71 -1.36 9.93 -4.04
CA GLY A 71 -1.70 10.47 -2.71
C GLY A 71 -0.95 11.75 -2.41
N LEU A 72 0.38 11.75 -2.60
CA LEU A 72 1.22 12.93 -2.37
C LEU A 72 0.83 14.12 -3.26
N VAL A 73 0.46 13.86 -4.53
CA VAL A 73 -0.07 14.92 -5.42
C VAL A 73 -1.36 15.51 -4.85
N LYS A 74 -2.30 14.66 -4.40
CA LYS A 74 -3.57 15.12 -3.80
C LYS A 74 -3.38 15.84 -2.46
N PHE A 75 -2.41 15.42 -1.66
CA PHE A 75 -2.06 16.15 -0.42
C PHE A 75 -1.40 17.47 -0.72
N ALA A 76 -0.58 17.56 -1.78
CA ALA A 76 0.03 18.81 -2.22
C ALA A 76 -1.00 19.86 -2.65
N GLU A 77 -2.16 19.45 -3.19
CA GLU A 77 -3.28 20.36 -3.48
C GLU A 77 -3.86 21.02 -2.22
N LYS A 78 -3.68 20.43 -1.03
CA LYS A 78 -4.19 20.88 0.25
C LYS A 78 -3.11 21.54 1.10
N GLU A 79 -1.93 20.94 1.14
CA GLU A 79 -0.81 21.33 1.97
C GLU A 79 0.51 21.32 1.18
N PRO A 80 0.70 22.19 0.19
CA PRO A 80 1.88 22.15 -0.69
C PRO A 80 3.20 22.27 0.10
N ASN A 81 3.27 23.18 1.06
CA ASN A 81 4.47 23.39 1.89
C ASN A 81 4.80 22.16 2.75
N THR A 82 3.79 21.45 3.26
CA THR A 82 4.00 20.21 4.02
C THR A 82 4.66 19.16 3.13
N ILE A 83 4.16 18.93 1.93
CA ILE A 83 4.72 17.96 1.00
C ILE A 83 6.11 18.37 0.51
N LYS A 84 6.33 19.63 0.17
CA LYS A 84 7.68 20.14 -0.17
C LYS A 84 8.69 19.88 0.96
N ASN A 85 8.31 20.16 2.21
CA ASN A 85 9.18 19.95 3.35
C ASN A 85 9.45 18.45 3.62
N MET A 86 8.46 17.58 3.41
CA MET A 86 8.66 16.13 3.51
C MET A 86 9.72 15.65 2.52
N PHE A 87 9.61 16.04 1.25
CA PHE A 87 10.59 15.65 0.24
C PHE A 87 11.97 16.29 0.48
N ARG A 88 12.03 17.57 0.82
CA ARG A 88 13.30 18.25 1.14
C ARG A 88 14.02 17.57 2.31
N SER A 89 13.30 17.22 3.37
CA SER A 89 13.87 16.51 4.51
C SER A 89 14.35 15.11 4.15
N LEU A 90 13.59 14.38 3.33
CA LEU A 90 13.97 13.06 2.85
C LEU A 90 15.26 13.13 2.01
N PHE A 91 15.31 14.06 1.05
CA PHE A 91 16.45 14.17 0.13
C PHE A 91 17.71 14.76 0.79
N ALA A 92 17.55 15.63 1.80
CA ALA A 92 18.68 16.10 2.59
C ALA A 92 19.42 14.97 3.32
N SER A 93 18.76 13.87 3.64
CA SER A 93 19.36 12.70 4.27
C SER A 93 20.04 11.74 3.28
N SER A 94 19.88 11.93 1.96
CA SER A 94 20.19 10.92 0.94
C SER A 94 21.63 10.42 0.97
N ALA A 95 22.61 11.30 1.19
CA ALA A 95 24.03 10.98 1.33
C ALA A 95 24.48 10.90 2.81
N GLY A 96 23.57 10.99 3.76
CA GLY A 96 23.83 10.89 5.19
C GLY A 96 24.11 9.46 5.65
N SER A 97 24.27 9.29 6.96
CA SER A 97 24.40 7.97 7.58
C SER A 97 23.13 7.11 7.36
N LEU A 98 23.27 5.79 7.48
CA LEU A 98 22.13 4.88 7.40
C LEU A 98 21.07 5.18 8.46
N GLU A 99 21.47 5.64 9.65
CA GLU A 99 20.57 6.06 10.71
C GLU A 99 19.77 7.32 10.31
N GLU A 100 20.42 8.33 9.75
CA GLU A 100 19.77 9.54 9.26
C GLU A 100 18.76 9.22 8.15
N ARG A 101 19.13 8.35 7.19
CA ARG A 101 18.24 7.88 6.13
C ARG A 101 17.05 7.09 6.69
N GLN A 102 17.28 6.17 7.64
CA GLN A 102 16.21 5.41 8.31
C GLN A 102 15.22 6.36 9.00
N ASN A 103 15.73 7.35 9.75
CA ASN A 103 14.91 8.32 10.45
C ASN A 103 14.11 9.20 9.49
N ALA A 104 14.70 9.62 8.37
CA ALA A 104 14.02 10.41 7.35
C ALA A 104 12.91 9.61 6.66
N VAL A 105 13.16 8.36 6.29
CA VAL A 105 12.16 7.44 5.72
C VAL A 105 11.01 7.20 6.69
N SER A 106 11.31 6.92 7.96
CA SER A 106 10.29 6.71 9.00
C SER A 106 9.44 7.95 9.24
N SER A 107 10.08 9.14 9.25
CA SER A 107 9.39 10.41 9.41
C SER A 107 8.49 10.74 8.22
N PHE A 108 8.95 10.47 7.00
CA PHE A 108 8.16 10.63 5.78
C PHE A 108 6.93 9.73 5.81
N LEU A 109 7.09 8.44 6.10
CA LEU A 109 6.00 7.47 6.22
C LEU A 109 4.95 7.92 7.23
N LYS A 110 5.40 8.28 8.44
CA LYS A 110 4.51 8.76 9.49
C LYS A 110 3.69 9.96 9.02
N LYS A 111 4.34 10.96 8.41
CA LYS A 111 3.67 12.18 7.96
C LYS A 111 2.72 11.94 6.79
N SER A 112 3.10 11.08 5.85
CA SER A 112 2.24 10.67 4.73
C SER A 112 0.98 9.95 5.25
N HIS A 113 1.11 9.05 6.23
CA HIS A 113 -0.04 8.37 6.85
C HIS A 113 -0.96 9.34 7.60
N GLU A 114 -0.40 10.31 8.35
CA GLU A 114 -1.19 11.36 8.99
C GLU A 114 -2.03 12.17 7.97
N LEU A 115 -1.43 12.52 6.83
CA LEU A 115 -2.13 13.24 5.77
C LEU A 115 -3.22 12.39 5.11
N ARG A 116 -2.93 11.10 4.84
CA ARG A 116 -3.92 10.18 4.32
C ARG A 116 -5.10 10.04 5.30
N ASP A 117 -4.85 9.84 6.58
CA ASP A 117 -5.89 9.68 7.60
C ASP A 117 -6.70 10.97 7.79
N LYS A 118 -6.06 12.13 7.61
CA LYS A 118 -6.72 13.44 7.67
C LYS A 118 -7.67 13.68 6.49
N TYR A 119 -7.24 13.36 5.26
CA TYR A 119 -7.97 13.74 4.05
C TYR A 119 -8.76 12.59 3.42
N TYR A 120 -8.34 11.36 3.64
CA TYR A 120 -8.92 10.16 3.03
C TYR A 120 -9.01 8.98 4.03
N PRO A 121 -9.64 9.16 5.21
CA PRO A 121 -9.61 8.18 6.30
C PRO A 121 -10.19 6.82 5.92
N ASP A 122 -11.18 6.81 5.03
CA ASP A 122 -11.88 5.58 4.62
C ASP A 122 -11.29 4.94 3.35
N SER A 123 -10.20 5.51 2.82
CA SER A 123 -9.58 5.02 1.58
C SER A 123 -8.43 4.06 1.89
N TYR A 124 -8.38 2.94 1.18
CA TYR A 124 -7.21 2.08 1.13
C TYR A 124 -6.11 2.61 0.19
N LEU A 125 -6.44 3.62 -0.64
CA LEU A 125 -5.52 4.27 -1.56
C LEU A 125 -4.65 5.30 -0.83
N TYR A 126 -3.64 5.79 -1.55
CA TYR A 126 -2.78 6.90 -1.16
C TYR A 126 -1.90 6.61 0.06
N LYS A 127 -1.60 5.32 0.28
CA LYS A 127 -0.74 4.90 1.39
C LYS A 127 0.68 4.66 0.88
N ASP A 128 1.61 5.47 1.36
CA ASP A 128 3.03 5.19 1.23
C ASP A 128 3.45 3.99 2.08
N ASP A 129 4.47 3.30 1.62
CA ASP A 129 5.13 2.19 2.31
C ASP A 129 6.66 2.29 2.14
N MET A 130 7.39 1.35 2.70
CA MET A 130 8.84 1.31 2.57
C MET A 130 9.29 1.26 1.11
N HIS A 131 8.51 0.59 0.24
CA HIS A 131 8.84 0.55 -1.19
C HIS A 131 8.78 1.93 -1.82
N SER A 132 7.67 2.65 -1.65
CA SER A 132 7.49 3.97 -2.27
C SER A 132 8.53 4.97 -1.77
N VAL A 133 8.74 5.07 -0.46
CA VAL A 133 9.64 6.08 0.12
C VAL A 133 11.10 5.78 -0.17
N THR A 134 11.53 4.51 -0.12
CA THR A 134 12.89 4.16 -0.55
C THR A 134 13.10 4.35 -2.05
N THR A 135 12.05 4.21 -2.86
CA THR A 135 12.11 4.53 -4.30
C THR A 135 12.32 6.02 -4.53
N TYR A 136 11.62 6.90 -3.80
CA TYR A 136 11.85 8.35 -3.91
C TYR A 136 13.28 8.72 -3.55
N LEU A 137 13.79 8.18 -2.46
CA LEU A 137 15.14 8.44 -1.98
C LEU A 137 16.20 7.95 -2.99
N PHE A 138 16.03 6.73 -3.50
CA PHE A 138 16.90 6.14 -4.51
C PHE A 138 16.89 6.95 -5.83
N LEU A 139 15.73 7.31 -6.34
CA LEU A 139 15.63 8.06 -7.59
C LEU A 139 16.28 9.45 -7.51
N TYR A 140 16.32 10.04 -6.30
CA TYR A 140 16.98 11.30 -6.06
C TYR A 140 18.49 11.19 -5.94
N ASP A 141 18.97 10.12 -5.29
CA ASP A 141 20.39 9.85 -5.07
C ASP A 141 20.67 8.34 -5.16
N PRO A 142 20.82 7.80 -6.37
CA PRO A 142 21.02 6.37 -6.58
C PRO A 142 22.40 5.88 -6.09
N ASP A 143 23.39 6.76 -6.02
CA ASP A 143 24.75 6.36 -5.65
C ASP A 143 24.87 5.96 -4.17
N HIS A 144 23.93 6.39 -3.30
CA HIS A 144 23.95 6.11 -1.87
C HIS A 144 22.77 5.23 -1.41
N ASN A 145 21.77 4.97 -2.26
CA ASN A 145 20.53 4.35 -1.81
C ASN A 145 20.15 3.12 -2.65
N TYR A 146 19.25 2.29 -2.09
CA TYR A 146 18.66 1.14 -2.76
C TYR A 146 17.12 1.17 -2.65
N ILE A 147 16.44 0.64 -3.65
CA ILE A 147 14.97 0.45 -3.60
C ILE A 147 14.66 -0.83 -2.82
N PHE A 148 13.83 -0.72 -1.79
CA PHE A 148 13.30 -1.87 -1.08
C PHE A 148 11.96 -2.32 -1.67
N LYS A 149 11.91 -3.50 -2.26
CA LYS A 149 10.67 -4.14 -2.72
C LYS A 149 10.51 -5.50 -2.06
N SER A 150 9.71 -5.55 -0.99
CA SER A 150 9.68 -6.64 -0.01
C SER A 150 9.61 -8.04 -0.63
N SER A 151 8.64 -8.30 -1.51
CA SER A 151 8.47 -9.63 -2.10
C SER A 151 9.66 -10.08 -2.94
N HIS A 152 10.24 -9.17 -3.73
CA HIS A 152 11.39 -9.43 -4.59
C HIS A 152 12.67 -9.60 -3.76
N ALA A 153 12.85 -8.73 -2.77
CA ALA A 153 13.98 -8.80 -1.85
C ALA A 153 14.03 -10.12 -1.06
N LEU A 154 12.88 -10.57 -0.55
CA LEU A 154 12.79 -11.83 0.20
C LEU A 154 13.14 -13.05 -0.67
N ILE A 155 12.60 -13.12 -1.88
CA ILE A 155 12.93 -14.21 -2.81
C ILE A 155 14.42 -14.20 -3.14
N PHE A 156 14.97 -13.01 -3.43
CA PHE A 156 16.38 -12.88 -3.78
C PHE A 156 17.29 -13.25 -2.60
N ALA A 157 16.97 -12.78 -1.39
CA ALA A 157 17.71 -13.12 -0.17
C ALA A 157 17.79 -14.63 0.06
N ASP A 158 16.68 -15.35 -0.13
CA ASP A 158 16.67 -16.82 -0.03
C ASP A 158 17.62 -17.46 -1.03
N CYS A 159 17.70 -16.93 -2.25
CA CYS A 159 18.54 -17.50 -3.31
C CYS A 159 20.04 -17.25 -3.11
N ILE A 160 20.42 -16.20 -2.38
CA ILE A 160 21.82 -15.89 -2.06
C ILE A 160 22.21 -16.29 -0.63
N GLU A 161 21.27 -16.98 0.08
CA GLU A 161 21.47 -17.43 1.47
C GLU A 161 21.73 -16.26 2.44
N PHE A 162 21.09 -15.10 2.20
CA PHE A 162 21.08 -13.98 3.14
C PHE A 162 19.89 -14.13 4.08
N TYR A 163 20.18 -14.31 5.38
CA TYR A 163 19.17 -14.68 6.38
C TYR A 163 19.04 -13.68 7.53
N ASP A 164 19.69 -12.53 7.43
CA ASP A 164 19.54 -11.48 8.42
C ASP A 164 18.12 -10.87 8.33
N ASP A 165 17.51 -10.65 9.49
CA ASP A 165 16.15 -10.15 9.59
C ASP A 165 16.12 -8.61 9.51
N TRP A 166 15.64 -8.09 8.39
CA TRP A 166 15.40 -6.65 8.24
C TRP A 166 14.03 -6.19 8.71
N GLY A 167 13.21 -7.06 9.30
CA GLY A 167 11.86 -6.71 9.75
C GLY A 167 10.82 -6.70 8.63
N SER A 168 9.69 -6.04 8.88
CA SER A 168 8.57 -6.01 7.94
C SER A 168 7.76 -4.71 8.03
N GLY A 169 6.96 -4.43 7.00
CA GLY A 169 6.11 -3.22 6.95
C GLY A 169 6.94 -1.95 7.10
N ASP A 170 6.46 -1.00 7.88
CA ASP A 170 7.12 0.29 8.11
C ASP A 170 8.33 0.20 9.06
N SER A 171 8.57 -0.97 9.68
CA SER A 171 9.68 -1.22 10.60
C SER A 171 10.89 -1.89 9.94
N VAL A 172 10.97 -1.90 8.61
CA VAL A 172 12.12 -2.43 7.89
C VAL A 172 13.39 -1.65 8.24
N LYS A 173 14.45 -2.40 8.56
CA LYS A 173 15.77 -1.88 8.91
C LYS A 173 16.61 -1.73 7.66
N LEU A 174 16.86 -0.50 7.24
CA LEU A 174 17.63 -0.21 6.03
C LEU A 174 19.08 -0.71 6.13
N ASP A 175 19.70 -0.65 7.31
CA ASP A 175 21.05 -1.12 7.51
C ASP A 175 21.23 -2.61 7.19
N VAL A 176 20.23 -3.42 7.55
CA VAL A 176 20.24 -4.86 7.25
C VAL A 176 20.00 -5.11 5.77
N TYR A 177 19.01 -4.42 5.18
CA TYR A 177 18.71 -4.57 3.75
C TYR A 177 19.87 -4.09 2.87
N TYR A 178 20.48 -2.95 3.22
CA TYR A 178 21.60 -2.40 2.47
C TYR A 178 22.83 -3.32 2.50
N ARG A 179 23.09 -4.00 3.63
CA ARG A 179 24.17 -5.02 3.68
C ARG A 179 23.96 -6.14 2.64
N MET A 180 22.71 -6.56 2.42
CA MET A 180 22.42 -7.52 1.34
C MET A 180 22.71 -6.92 -0.04
N CYS A 181 22.26 -5.70 -0.28
CA CYS A 181 22.49 -5.01 -1.55
C CYS A 181 23.98 -4.76 -1.80
N ASP A 182 24.73 -4.37 -0.76
CA ASP A 182 26.20 -4.18 -0.83
C ASP A 182 26.91 -5.48 -1.22
N GLN A 183 26.51 -6.64 -0.65
CA GLN A 183 27.05 -7.94 -1.08
C GLN A 183 26.79 -8.25 -2.55
N ILE A 184 25.62 -7.86 -3.06
CA ILE A 184 25.28 -8.01 -4.49
C ILE A 184 26.14 -7.06 -5.34
N THR A 185 26.26 -5.81 -4.90
CA THR A 185 27.09 -4.78 -5.54
C THR A 185 28.54 -5.23 -5.67
N ASP A 186 29.11 -5.72 -4.57
CA ASP A 186 30.49 -6.25 -4.57
C ASP A 186 30.64 -7.45 -5.52
N ALA A 187 29.67 -8.35 -5.52
CA ALA A 187 29.68 -9.48 -6.43
C ALA A 187 29.60 -9.04 -7.90
N ILE A 188 28.79 -8.03 -8.23
CA ILE A 188 28.69 -7.43 -9.57
C ILE A 188 30.02 -6.77 -9.94
N LYS A 189 30.58 -5.92 -9.09
CA LYS A 189 31.86 -5.21 -9.32
C LYS A 189 33.02 -6.19 -9.52
N ASN A 190 32.95 -7.37 -8.94
CA ASN A 190 33.93 -8.45 -9.10
C ASN A 190 33.62 -9.44 -10.25
N SER A 191 32.56 -9.18 -11.07
CA SER A 191 32.19 -10.01 -12.21
C SER A 191 32.43 -9.31 -13.54
N PRO A 192 33.54 -9.58 -14.25
CA PRO A 192 33.79 -8.97 -15.56
C PRO A 192 32.66 -9.21 -16.58
N ALA A 193 32.00 -10.37 -16.50
CA ALA A 193 30.90 -10.70 -17.39
C ALA A 193 29.69 -9.79 -17.12
N MET A 194 29.31 -9.57 -15.85
CA MET A 194 28.23 -8.66 -15.49
C MET A 194 28.56 -7.22 -15.89
N LEU A 195 29.77 -6.75 -15.63
CA LEU A 195 30.19 -5.40 -16.00
C LEU A 195 30.17 -5.17 -17.51
N LYS A 196 30.62 -6.17 -18.29
CA LYS A 196 30.55 -6.11 -19.75
C LYS A 196 29.11 -6.10 -20.26
N THR A 197 28.25 -6.92 -19.70
CA THR A 197 26.83 -6.97 -20.06
C THR A 197 26.14 -5.65 -19.73
N ASP A 198 26.38 -5.08 -18.55
CA ASP A 198 25.82 -3.78 -18.18
C ASP A 198 26.32 -2.65 -19.10
N ALA A 199 27.63 -2.67 -19.45
CA ALA A 199 28.19 -1.69 -20.38
C ALA A 199 27.51 -1.74 -21.76
N SER A 200 27.16 -2.93 -22.26
CA SER A 200 26.48 -3.06 -23.56
C SER A 200 25.10 -2.40 -23.60
N ARG A 201 24.47 -2.13 -22.47
CA ARG A 201 23.24 -1.35 -22.35
C ARG A 201 23.39 0.04 -22.97
N PHE A 202 24.53 0.66 -22.76
CA PHE A 202 24.85 1.99 -23.27
C PHE A 202 25.32 1.99 -24.73
N GLU A 203 25.68 0.83 -25.26
CA GLU A 203 26.11 0.66 -26.66
C GLU A 203 24.93 0.33 -27.56
N ASN A 204 24.05 -0.60 -27.16
CA ASN A 204 22.99 -1.14 -28.00
C ASN A 204 21.75 -0.22 -28.06
N GLY A 205 21.36 0.43 -26.96
CA GLY A 205 20.26 1.38 -26.86
C GLY A 205 18.85 0.84 -27.20
N TRP A 206 18.71 -0.37 -27.68
CA TRP A 206 17.44 -1.04 -28.10
C TRP A 206 16.45 -0.11 -28.83
N GLY A 207 16.94 0.73 -29.73
CA GLY A 207 16.16 1.75 -30.44
C GLY A 207 15.92 3.02 -29.65
N VAL A 208 16.50 3.16 -28.45
CA VAL A 208 16.47 4.34 -27.58
C VAL A 208 17.85 4.97 -27.52
N ASP A 209 17.91 6.30 -27.50
CA ASP A 209 19.17 7.02 -27.34
C ASP A 209 19.83 6.71 -26.00
N PRO A 210 21.00 6.06 -25.94
CA PRO A 210 21.70 5.73 -24.71
C PRO A 210 22.00 6.94 -23.80
N ARG A 211 22.06 8.15 -24.39
CA ARG A 211 22.24 9.40 -23.62
C ARG A 211 21.06 9.72 -22.71
N THR A 212 19.92 9.04 -22.88
CA THR A 212 18.77 9.15 -21.98
C THR A 212 18.92 8.32 -20.71
N PHE A 213 19.92 7.46 -20.61
CA PHE A 213 20.19 6.63 -19.45
C PHE A 213 21.05 7.37 -18.42
N ALA A 214 20.78 7.16 -17.13
CA ALA A 214 21.66 7.59 -16.07
C ALA A 214 22.93 6.74 -16.05
N PRO A 215 24.10 7.30 -15.74
CA PRO A 215 25.26 6.49 -15.36
C PRO A 215 24.91 5.71 -14.08
N ASP A 216 25.46 4.50 -13.97
CA ASP A 216 25.30 3.65 -12.78
C ASP A 216 26.70 3.22 -12.29
N THR A 217 27.44 4.19 -11.75
CA THR A 217 28.81 3.98 -11.29
C THR A 217 28.86 3.02 -10.12
N GLU A 218 27.98 3.22 -9.15
CA GLU A 218 27.89 2.39 -7.95
C GLU A 218 27.15 1.06 -8.18
N LYS A 219 26.50 0.87 -9.33
CA LYS A 219 25.77 -0.34 -9.71
C LYS A 219 24.46 -0.55 -8.92
N HIS A 220 23.94 0.46 -8.28
CA HIS A 220 22.73 0.35 -7.47
C HIS A 220 21.46 0.21 -8.33
N ILE A 221 21.45 0.81 -9.55
CA ILE A 221 20.34 0.57 -10.50
C ILE A 221 20.37 -0.89 -10.96
N LEU A 222 21.56 -1.40 -11.29
CA LEU A 222 21.74 -2.79 -11.72
C LEU A 222 21.40 -3.79 -10.59
N VAL A 223 21.72 -3.48 -9.34
CA VAL A 223 21.31 -4.30 -8.17
C VAL A 223 19.80 -4.40 -8.10
N PHE A 224 19.09 -3.27 -8.19
CA PHE A 224 17.63 -3.29 -8.19
C PHE A 224 17.07 -4.03 -9.40
N ASP A 225 17.62 -3.81 -10.58
CA ASP A 225 17.22 -4.50 -11.81
C ASP A 225 17.40 -6.01 -11.68
N LEU A 226 18.54 -6.46 -11.16
CA LEU A 226 18.83 -7.88 -10.94
C LEU A 226 17.82 -8.51 -9.95
N ILE A 227 17.58 -7.88 -8.80
CA ILE A 227 16.62 -8.36 -7.79
C ILE A 227 15.21 -8.44 -8.40
N TYR A 228 14.80 -7.42 -9.13
CA TYR A 228 13.50 -7.33 -9.76
C TYR A 228 13.33 -8.37 -10.88
N CYS A 229 14.25 -8.41 -11.83
CA CYS A 229 14.16 -9.29 -12.99
C CYS A 229 14.23 -10.77 -12.61
N CYS A 230 15.10 -11.14 -11.66
CA CYS A 230 15.18 -12.52 -11.18
C CYS A 230 13.84 -13.02 -10.64
N SER A 231 13.15 -12.19 -9.87
CA SER A 231 11.85 -12.54 -9.29
C SER A 231 10.71 -12.49 -10.30
N THR A 232 10.69 -11.44 -11.15
CA THR A 232 9.59 -11.19 -12.09
C THR A 232 9.59 -12.18 -13.26
N TYR A 233 10.78 -12.49 -13.79
CA TYR A 233 10.93 -13.33 -14.99
C TYR A 233 11.40 -14.75 -14.70
N GLY A 234 11.39 -15.16 -13.43
CA GLY A 234 11.72 -16.53 -13.04
C GLY A 234 13.17 -16.93 -13.30
N LEU A 235 14.12 -16.00 -13.27
CA LEU A 235 15.54 -16.29 -13.53
C LEU A 235 16.22 -17.17 -12.47
N PHE A 236 15.49 -17.53 -11.41
CA PHE A 236 15.91 -18.52 -10.40
C PHE A 236 15.60 -19.96 -10.83
N SER A 237 14.92 -20.20 -11.93
CA SER A 237 14.56 -21.53 -12.40
C SER A 237 15.81 -22.40 -12.56
N GLY A 238 15.78 -23.60 -11.98
CA GLY A 238 16.89 -24.55 -12.01
C GLY A 238 18.06 -24.23 -11.05
N ILE A 239 18.00 -23.14 -10.29
CA ILE A 239 18.97 -22.83 -9.24
C ILE A 239 18.57 -23.53 -7.95
N THR A 240 19.44 -24.40 -7.43
CA THR A 240 19.26 -25.05 -6.12
C THR A 240 19.99 -24.24 -5.05
N PHE A 241 19.28 -23.83 -4.00
CA PHE A 241 19.83 -23.18 -2.82
C PHE A 241 19.39 -23.92 -1.55
N LYS A 242 20.25 -23.92 -0.55
CA LYS A 242 19.99 -24.57 0.74
C LYS A 242 19.42 -23.57 1.71
N ARG A 243 18.20 -23.82 2.20
CA ARG A 243 17.63 -23.07 3.33
C ARG A 243 18.13 -23.67 4.64
N PRO A 244 18.64 -22.87 5.60
CA PRO A 244 18.96 -23.38 6.92
C PRO A 244 17.70 -23.89 7.62
N LYS A 245 17.84 -25.03 8.36
CA LYS A 245 16.75 -25.57 9.20
C LYS A 245 16.21 -24.55 10.21
N THR A 246 17.03 -23.61 10.63
CA THR A 246 16.64 -22.50 11.53
C THR A 246 15.65 -21.56 10.85
N LYS A 247 15.82 -21.24 9.57
CA LYS A 247 14.91 -20.37 8.83
C LYS A 247 13.59 -21.05 8.52
N GLU A 248 13.59 -22.37 8.29
CA GLU A 248 12.33 -23.12 8.14
C GLU A 248 11.48 -23.05 9.40
N LYS A 249 12.12 -23.16 10.58
CA LYS A 249 11.45 -22.97 11.88
C LYS A 249 10.91 -21.56 12.06
N GLN A 250 11.70 -20.54 11.71
CA GLN A 250 11.27 -19.14 11.78
C GLN A 250 10.11 -18.86 10.84
N LEU A 251 10.18 -19.30 9.58
CA LEU A 251 9.10 -19.19 8.59
C LEU A 251 7.81 -19.88 9.06
N LEU A 252 7.94 -21.06 9.69
CA LEU A 252 6.78 -21.77 10.25
C LEU A 252 6.19 -20.98 11.42
N GLN A 253 7.03 -20.43 12.29
CA GLN A 253 6.59 -19.62 13.41
C GLN A 253 5.88 -18.32 12.93
N GLU A 254 6.44 -17.62 11.95
CA GLU A 254 5.81 -16.45 11.34
C GLU A 254 4.45 -16.76 10.71
N LYS A 255 4.33 -17.91 10.05
CA LYS A 255 3.06 -18.38 9.49
C LYS A 255 2.04 -18.69 10.57
N LYS A 256 2.45 -19.32 11.69
CA LYS A 256 1.58 -19.57 12.86
C LYS A 256 1.10 -18.26 13.50
N GLU A 257 2.01 -17.32 13.73
CA GLU A 257 1.66 -16.00 14.30
C GLU A 257 0.71 -15.22 13.37
N LYS A 258 0.96 -15.27 12.07
CA LYS A 258 0.06 -14.66 11.09
C LYS A 258 -1.31 -15.33 11.04
N ALA A 259 -1.33 -16.67 11.13
CA ALA A 259 -2.57 -17.45 11.18
C ALA A 259 -3.42 -17.06 12.41
N LEU A 260 -2.80 -16.99 13.59
CA LEU A 260 -3.47 -16.56 14.82
C LEU A 260 -4.06 -15.15 14.69
N ARG A 261 -3.28 -14.18 14.23
CA ARG A 261 -3.78 -12.81 14.00
C ARG A 261 -4.95 -12.74 13.02
N LEU A 262 -4.88 -13.52 11.93
CA LEU A 262 -5.96 -13.54 10.94
C LEU A 262 -7.21 -14.26 11.46
N SER A 263 -7.05 -15.29 12.30
CA SER A 263 -8.14 -15.95 13.01
C SER A 263 -8.85 -15.01 13.98
N ASP A 264 -8.09 -14.22 14.75
CA ASP A 264 -8.67 -13.22 15.65
C ASP A 264 -9.43 -12.14 14.89
N ASN A 265 -8.90 -11.68 13.75
CA ASN A 265 -9.59 -10.73 12.89
C ASN A 265 -10.90 -11.31 12.31
N LEU A 266 -10.88 -12.59 11.90
CA LEU A 266 -12.07 -13.28 11.44
C LEU A 266 -13.13 -13.39 12.54
N LYS A 267 -12.71 -13.81 13.75
CA LYS A 267 -13.61 -13.90 14.90
C LYS A 267 -14.24 -12.54 15.22
N LYS A 268 -13.43 -11.48 15.25
CA LYS A 268 -13.92 -10.13 15.47
C LYS A 268 -14.94 -9.71 14.39
N ALA A 269 -14.66 -9.97 13.12
CA ALA A 269 -15.59 -9.65 12.04
C ALA A 269 -16.91 -10.43 12.16
N GLN A 270 -16.86 -11.69 12.59
CA GLN A 270 -18.04 -12.52 12.84
C GLN A 270 -18.86 -12.01 14.04
N ASP A 271 -18.20 -11.59 15.12
CA ASP A 271 -18.84 -11.01 16.29
C ASP A 271 -19.51 -9.66 15.93
N ASP A 272 -18.84 -8.81 15.17
CA ASP A 272 -19.43 -7.56 14.66
C ASP A 272 -20.64 -7.82 13.77
N LEU A 273 -20.56 -8.83 12.89
CA LEU A 273 -21.70 -9.22 12.05
C LEU A 273 -22.89 -9.72 12.88
N ARG A 274 -22.63 -10.54 13.91
CA ARG A 274 -23.69 -11.01 14.82
C ARG A 274 -24.34 -9.83 15.54
N PHE A 275 -23.54 -8.91 16.06
CA PHE A 275 -24.06 -7.72 16.73
C PHE A 275 -24.85 -6.81 15.76
N LEU A 276 -24.43 -6.70 14.51
CA LEU A 276 -25.21 -6.03 13.47
C LEU A 276 -26.56 -6.75 13.19
N GLN A 277 -26.54 -8.08 13.12
CA GLN A 277 -27.78 -8.86 12.93
C GLN A 277 -28.78 -8.65 14.07
N ASP A 278 -28.29 -8.63 15.31
CA ASP A 278 -29.11 -8.33 16.49
C ASP A 278 -29.73 -6.91 16.41
N ALA A 279 -28.93 -5.93 15.98
CA ALA A 279 -29.39 -4.56 15.79
C ALA A 279 -30.43 -4.45 14.69
N LEU A 280 -30.24 -5.11 13.55
CA LEU A 280 -31.20 -5.13 12.45
C LEU A 280 -32.48 -5.86 12.83
N PHE A 281 -32.38 -6.97 13.56
CA PHE A 281 -33.55 -7.69 14.08
C PHE A 281 -34.38 -6.82 15.06
N TYR A 282 -33.72 -6.09 15.95
CA TYR A 282 -34.35 -5.13 16.82
C TYR A 282 -35.11 -4.05 16.02
N LEU A 283 -34.44 -3.42 15.03
CA LEU A 283 -35.12 -2.44 14.17
C LEU A 283 -36.30 -3.03 13.41
N ASP A 284 -36.17 -4.28 12.95
CA ASP A 284 -37.26 -4.97 12.26
C ASP A 284 -38.48 -5.16 13.14
N GLY A 285 -38.28 -5.45 14.42
CA GLY A 285 -39.33 -5.64 15.41
C GLY A 285 -40.06 -4.35 15.85
N VAL A 286 -39.31 -3.23 15.95
CA VAL A 286 -39.93 -1.97 16.44
C VAL A 286 -40.51 -1.10 15.32
N TYR A 287 -39.98 -1.19 14.10
CA TYR A 287 -40.47 -0.44 12.93
C TYR A 287 -41.39 -1.31 12.05
N THR A 288 -42.54 -1.69 12.57
CA THR A 288 -43.52 -2.49 11.84
C THR A 288 -44.56 -1.62 11.15
N VAL A 289 -45.26 -2.17 10.15
CA VAL A 289 -46.42 -1.48 9.53
C VAL A 289 -47.47 -1.20 10.60
N GLY A 290 -47.93 0.04 10.65
CA GLY A 290 -48.87 0.54 11.68
C GLY A 290 -48.18 1.16 12.90
N ALA A 291 -46.85 1.07 13.03
CA ALA A 291 -46.12 1.71 14.13
C ALA A 291 -46.10 3.24 13.98
N ASP A 292 -46.33 3.91 15.13
CA ASP A 292 -46.18 5.36 15.24
C ASP A 292 -44.70 5.74 15.35
N ILE A 293 -44.28 6.64 14.49
CA ILE A 293 -42.95 7.20 14.54
C ILE A 293 -42.95 8.72 14.66
N ASN A 294 -41.85 9.29 15.11
CA ASN A 294 -41.58 10.72 15.02
C ASN A 294 -40.37 10.98 14.16
N HIS A 295 -40.53 11.82 13.13
CA HIS A 295 -39.44 12.24 12.27
C HIS A 295 -38.95 13.64 12.65
N LYS A 296 -37.64 13.82 12.77
CA LYS A 296 -37.04 15.09 13.22
C LYS A 296 -37.52 16.34 12.47
N THR A 297 -37.82 16.21 11.17
CA THR A 297 -38.25 17.33 10.30
C THR A 297 -39.78 17.30 10.02
N TYR A 298 -40.38 16.12 9.83
CA TYR A 298 -41.76 15.98 9.37
C TYR A 298 -42.74 15.72 10.52
N GLY A 299 -42.21 15.54 11.75
CA GLY A 299 -43.05 15.30 12.94
C GLY A 299 -43.63 13.88 12.97
N PRO A 300 -44.80 13.69 13.66
CA PRO A 300 -45.40 12.38 13.83
C PRO A 300 -45.96 11.81 12.52
N GLY A 301 -45.80 10.49 12.37
CA GLY A 301 -46.29 9.74 11.21
C GLY A 301 -46.48 8.26 11.54
N ILE A 302 -47.16 7.54 10.65
CA ILE A 302 -47.44 6.11 10.76
C ILE A 302 -46.76 5.37 9.60
N ILE A 303 -46.11 4.25 9.88
CA ILE A 303 -45.55 3.39 8.85
C ILE A 303 -46.67 2.70 8.09
N VAL A 304 -46.79 2.97 6.80
CA VAL A 304 -47.82 2.39 5.92
C VAL A 304 -47.30 1.25 5.05
N GLU A 305 -46.00 1.19 4.83
CA GLU A 305 -45.35 0.12 4.04
C GLU A 305 -43.94 -0.11 4.57
N LYS A 306 -43.49 -1.36 4.56
CA LYS A 306 -42.10 -1.74 4.87
C LYS A 306 -41.61 -2.74 3.81
N ASN A 307 -40.46 -2.41 3.20
CA ASN A 307 -39.80 -3.26 2.21
C ASN A 307 -38.29 -3.33 2.51
N GLY A 308 -37.88 -4.40 3.20
CA GLY A 308 -36.51 -4.57 3.67
C GLY A 308 -36.07 -3.40 4.55
N SER A 309 -35.00 -2.71 4.15
CA SER A 309 -34.42 -1.56 4.85
C SER A 309 -35.09 -0.22 4.53
N THR A 310 -36.21 -0.22 3.81
CA THR A 310 -36.96 0.99 3.44
C THR A 310 -38.38 0.95 4.06
N ILE A 311 -38.80 2.06 4.64
CA ILE A 311 -40.17 2.26 5.14
C ILE A 311 -40.83 3.41 4.41
N ALA A 312 -42.15 3.30 4.17
CA ALA A 312 -42.98 4.42 3.75
C ALA A 312 -43.77 4.93 4.95
N VAL A 313 -43.67 6.21 5.23
CA VAL A 313 -44.32 6.85 6.38
C VAL A 313 -45.31 7.88 5.89
N LYS A 314 -46.55 7.77 6.34
CA LYS A 314 -47.63 8.76 6.13
C LYS A 314 -47.61 9.74 7.30
N PHE A 315 -47.36 11.01 7.04
CA PHE A 315 -47.28 12.07 8.02
C PHE A 315 -48.64 12.78 8.21
N ALA A 316 -48.79 13.52 9.31
CA ALA A 316 -50.00 14.23 9.66
C ALA A 316 -50.45 15.26 8.59
N ASN A 317 -49.53 15.79 7.80
CA ASN A 317 -49.81 16.70 6.69
C ASN A 317 -50.36 16.00 5.42
N GLY A 318 -50.54 14.68 5.48
CA GLY A 318 -51.04 13.87 4.37
C GLY A 318 -49.95 13.33 3.42
N ASP A 319 -48.70 13.81 3.52
CA ASP A 319 -47.62 13.36 2.69
C ASP A 319 -47.12 11.95 3.07
N THR A 320 -46.72 11.17 2.07
CA THR A 320 -46.06 9.89 2.27
C THR A 320 -44.64 10.00 1.79
N LYS A 321 -43.66 9.67 2.65
CA LYS A 321 -42.22 9.69 2.33
C LYS A 321 -41.60 8.30 2.48
N LYS A 322 -40.74 7.93 1.55
CA LYS A 322 -39.90 6.71 1.67
C LYS A 322 -38.58 7.08 2.38
N LEU A 323 -38.23 6.34 3.41
CA LEU A 323 -37.11 6.57 4.28
C LEU A 323 -36.27 5.29 4.36
N GLY A 324 -34.96 5.43 4.33
CA GLY A 324 -34.01 4.33 4.65
C GLY A 324 -34.03 4.10 6.16
N LEU A 325 -34.52 2.96 6.61
CA LEU A 325 -34.72 2.66 8.02
C LEU A 325 -33.44 2.73 8.84
N VAL A 326 -32.41 1.97 8.43
CA VAL A 326 -31.19 1.75 9.21
C VAL A 326 -30.49 3.07 9.54
N LEU A 327 -30.17 3.85 8.51
CA LEU A 327 -29.47 5.13 8.70
C LEU A 327 -30.32 6.19 9.37
N SER A 328 -31.62 6.18 9.12
CA SER A 328 -32.54 7.14 9.76
C SER A 328 -32.65 6.88 11.25
N ALA A 329 -32.74 5.61 11.67
CA ALA A 329 -32.75 5.23 13.08
C ALA A 329 -31.38 5.50 13.74
N ALA A 330 -30.28 5.08 13.12
CA ALA A 330 -28.92 5.26 13.65
C ALA A 330 -28.54 6.73 13.86
N ASN A 331 -29.10 7.64 13.05
CA ASN A 331 -28.88 9.09 13.16
C ASN A 331 -30.00 9.84 13.91
N HIS A 332 -30.90 9.12 14.60
CA HIS A 332 -32.05 9.71 15.31
C HIS A 332 -32.89 10.66 14.42
N ILE A 333 -32.94 10.37 13.11
CA ILE A 333 -33.81 11.09 12.18
C ILE A 333 -35.26 10.67 12.39
N ILE A 334 -35.48 9.38 12.70
CA ILE A 334 -36.75 8.77 13.09
C ILE A 334 -36.60 8.10 14.45
N THR A 335 -37.65 8.20 15.25
CA THR A 335 -37.74 7.54 16.56
C THR A 335 -39.10 6.88 16.73
N VAL A 336 -39.18 5.85 17.57
CA VAL A 336 -40.42 5.14 17.94
C VAL A 336 -40.61 5.29 19.45
N LYS A 337 -41.88 5.42 19.91
CA LYS A 337 -42.19 5.35 21.33
C LYS A 337 -42.26 3.89 21.78
N CYS A 338 -41.12 3.41 22.26
CA CYS A 338 -40.97 2.06 22.81
C CYS A 338 -40.03 2.14 24.02
N ASP A 339 -40.36 1.39 25.07
CA ASP A 339 -39.55 1.35 26.29
C ASP A 339 -38.13 0.85 25.98
N GLY A 340 -37.12 1.60 26.46
CA GLY A 340 -35.71 1.28 26.24
C GLY A 340 -35.19 1.56 24.82
N TYR A 341 -35.99 2.20 23.94
CA TYR A 341 -35.54 2.48 22.56
C TYR A 341 -34.26 3.30 22.49
N GLU A 342 -34.20 4.41 23.22
CA GLU A 342 -33.03 5.31 23.17
C GLU A 342 -31.76 4.61 23.65
N GLU A 343 -31.85 3.80 24.69
CA GLU A 343 -30.73 3.00 25.20
C GLU A 343 -30.24 1.99 24.14
N ARG A 344 -31.17 1.27 23.51
CA ARG A 344 -30.86 0.27 22.47
C ARG A 344 -30.24 0.90 21.22
N ILE A 345 -30.81 1.99 20.72
CA ILE A 345 -30.27 2.69 19.56
C ILE A 345 -28.91 3.28 19.87
N CYS A 346 -28.69 3.81 21.08
CA CYS A 346 -27.38 4.29 21.50
C CYS A 346 -26.32 3.18 21.47
N GLN A 347 -26.68 1.94 21.84
CA GLN A 347 -25.77 0.77 21.73
C GLN A 347 -25.48 0.37 20.28
N TYR A 348 -26.47 0.46 19.40
CA TYR A 348 -26.40 -0.04 18.03
C TYR A 348 -25.97 0.99 16.98
N LYS A 349 -26.00 2.30 17.29
CA LYS A 349 -25.80 3.37 16.30
C LYS A 349 -24.52 3.24 15.47
N ASP A 350 -23.40 2.87 16.11
CA ASP A 350 -22.10 2.82 15.44
C ASP A 350 -21.98 1.59 14.53
N ILE A 351 -22.58 0.46 14.93
CA ILE A 351 -22.61 -0.75 14.12
C ILE A 351 -23.56 -0.61 12.92
N LEU A 352 -24.71 0.03 13.12
CA LEU A 352 -25.69 0.31 12.06
C LEU A 352 -25.13 1.26 10.99
N LYS A 353 -24.33 2.27 11.38
CA LYS A 353 -23.66 3.18 10.44
C LYS A 353 -22.64 2.48 9.56
N LYS A 354 -22.10 1.35 10.01
CA LYS A 354 -21.07 0.56 9.32
C LYS A 354 -21.63 -0.69 8.64
N GLU A 355 -22.94 -0.80 8.45
CA GLU A 355 -23.62 -2.00 7.95
C GLU A 355 -22.93 -2.61 6.73
N SER A 356 -22.71 -1.83 5.66
CA SER A 356 -22.10 -2.34 4.42
C SER A 356 -20.67 -2.82 4.60
N SER A 357 -19.88 -2.10 5.40
CA SER A 357 -18.46 -2.47 5.64
C SER A 357 -18.37 -3.75 6.48
N ILE A 358 -19.26 -3.93 7.48
CA ILE A 358 -19.27 -5.11 8.33
C ILE A 358 -19.71 -6.35 7.54
N LYS A 359 -20.76 -6.24 6.71
CA LYS A 359 -21.19 -7.35 5.84
C LYS A 359 -20.09 -7.84 4.91
N ASN A 360 -19.24 -6.93 4.42
CA ASN A 360 -18.12 -7.28 3.54
C ASN A 360 -16.89 -7.77 4.32
N ALA A 361 -16.69 -7.35 5.57
CA ALA A 361 -15.52 -7.64 6.37
C ALA A 361 -15.32 -9.13 6.64
N VAL A 362 -16.39 -9.89 6.87
CA VAL A 362 -16.33 -11.34 7.12
C VAL A 362 -15.79 -12.07 5.90
N GLY A 363 -16.34 -11.83 4.72
CA GLY A 363 -15.87 -12.48 3.50
C GLY A 363 -14.42 -12.15 3.15
N TYR A 364 -13.97 -10.92 3.47
CA TYR A 364 -12.57 -10.53 3.32
C TYR A 364 -11.67 -11.23 4.34
N ALA A 365 -12.09 -11.29 5.60
CA ALA A 365 -11.35 -11.97 6.66
C ALA A 365 -11.24 -13.48 6.40
N GLU A 366 -12.31 -14.13 5.95
CA GLU A 366 -12.32 -15.55 5.54
C GLU A 366 -11.31 -15.82 4.42
N LYS A 367 -11.35 -15.02 3.34
CA LYS A 367 -10.39 -15.16 2.24
C LYS A 367 -8.95 -14.93 2.67
N SER A 368 -8.72 -14.01 3.59
CA SER A 368 -7.39 -13.72 4.11
C SER A 368 -6.88 -14.83 5.02
N PHE A 369 -7.75 -15.44 5.81
CA PHE A 369 -7.40 -16.50 6.75
C PHE A 369 -7.25 -17.87 6.06
N ALA A 370 -8.06 -18.18 5.05
CA ALA A 370 -8.10 -19.50 4.42
C ALA A 370 -6.71 -20.08 4.03
N PRO A 371 -5.75 -19.30 3.45
CA PRO A 371 -4.43 -19.82 3.11
C PRO A 371 -3.55 -20.15 4.34
N TYR A 372 -3.97 -19.75 5.53
CA TYR A 372 -3.21 -19.90 6.78
C TYR A 372 -3.92 -20.83 7.79
N ALA A 373 -5.11 -21.31 7.47
CA ALA A 373 -5.92 -22.12 8.40
C ALA A 373 -5.19 -23.41 8.86
N GLU A 374 -4.36 -23.99 8.01
CA GLU A 374 -3.57 -25.20 8.31
C GLU A 374 -2.47 -24.97 9.38
N TYR A 375 -2.16 -23.71 9.73
CA TYR A 375 -1.13 -23.37 10.72
C TYR A 375 -1.69 -23.11 12.12
N ILE A 376 -3.01 -23.19 12.30
CA ILE A 376 -3.67 -23.16 13.62
C ILE A 376 -3.96 -24.60 14.02
N ASP A 377 -3.35 -25.05 15.12
CA ASP A 377 -3.60 -26.36 15.75
C ASP A 377 -4.96 -26.34 16.45
#